data_25f421c9f381bb43069ad8d04e2285d4
#
_entry.id   25f421c9f381bb43069ad8d04e2285d4
#
_cell.length_a   1.000
_cell.length_b   1.000
_cell.length_c   1.000
_cell.angle_alpha   90.00
_cell.angle_beta   90.00
_cell.angle_gamma   90.00
#
_symmetry.space_group_name_H-M   'P 1'
#
loop_
_entity.id
_entity.type
_entity.pdbx_description
1 polymer ?
#
loop_
_entity_poly.entity_id
_entity_poly.type
_entity_poly.pdbx_seq_one_letter_code
_entity_poly.pdbx_strand_id
1 'polypeptide(L)'
;MGKLDVRPLRTVLFCGGDRPDDIVRAFESGADSIVIDLEEPRTPFPESEREKARNVTRSFIDGAGPGPVIFARVQPASTGQTLKDLRAVMSGRLGGVLVPKIESPADVHAVDALLGCMEVEHGLAMGTIAIYPILETAQSLRLAYEIAMASTRVSYMGGAISRFGDIHRAVGFRWTLEGADRRSGRRDPLPDQRHVGRRSGRRDGAAGVVHRAAEPGLLRHDDR
;
A
#
# COMPACT_ATOMS: atom_id res chain seq x y z
N MET A 1 -14.61 -14.70 13.75
CA MET A 1 -14.00 -13.42 14.13
C MET A 1 -14.35 -12.43 13.02
N GLY A 2 -15.00 -11.30 13.34
CA GLY A 2 -15.40 -10.30 12.33
C GLY A 2 -14.19 -9.58 11.75
N LYS A 3 -14.35 -8.93 10.57
CA LYS A 3 -13.34 -7.98 10.04
C LYS A 3 -13.12 -6.85 11.04
N LEU A 4 -11.92 -6.27 11.04
CA LEU A 4 -11.62 -5.08 11.81
C LEU A 4 -12.67 -3.97 11.51
N ASP A 5 -13.19 -3.35 12.56
CA ASP A 5 -14.01 -2.15 12.42
C ASP A 5 -13.09 -0.97 12.05
N VAL A 6 -13.06 -0.68 10.75
CA VAL A 6 -12.18 0.35 10.21
C VAL A 6 -13.01 1.47 9.61
N ARG A 7 -12.61 2.71 9.91
CA ARG A 7 -13.28 3.86 9.32
C ARG A 7 -13.06 3.91 7.81
N PRO A 8 -14.05 4.37 7.01
CA PRO A 8 -13.85 4.63 5.59
C PRO A 8 -12.75 5.66 5.36
N LEU A 9 -11.88 5.40 4.38
CA LEU A 9 -10.83 6.32 3.94
C LEU A 9 -11.21 6.86 2.55
N ARG A 10 -11.30 8.18 2.42
CA ARG A 10 -11.58 8.87 1.15
C ARG A 10 -10.29 9.33 0.48
N THR A 11 -9.30 9.66 1.33
CA THR A 11 -8.03 10.19 0.91
C THR A 11 -6.88 9.44 1.56
N VAL A 12 -5.90 9.08 0.75
CA VAL A 12 -4.67 8.38 1.16
C VAL A 12 -3.49 9.15 0.59
N LEU A 13 -2.67 9.74 1.45
CA LEU A 13 -1.53 10.55 1.04
C LEU A 13 -0.22 9.83 1.31
N PHE A 14 0.61 9.65 0.27
CA PHE A 14 1.93 9.03 0.38
C PHE A 14 3.01 10.06 0.71
N CYS A 15 3.93 9.69 1.60
CA CYS A 15 5.13 10.44 1.93
C CYS A 15 6.33 9.51 2.11
N GLY A 16 7.53 9.97 1.76
CA GLY A 16 8.74 9.14 1.88
C GLY A 16 9.17 8.97 3.33
N GLY A 17 9.46 7.73 3.75
CA GLY A 17 9.93 7.40 5.10
C GLY A 17 11.32 7.96 5.44
N ASP A 18 12.07 8.43 4.43
CA ASP A 18 13.37 9.09 4.59
C ASP A 18 13.28 10.61 4.81
N ARG A 19 12.05 11.18 4.84
CA ARG A 19 11.80 12.63 4.85
C ARG A 19 10.89 13.05 5.99
N PRO A 20 11.44 13.36 7.15
CA PRO A 20 10.64 13.72 8.33
C PRO A 20 9.70 14.90 8.08
N ASP A 21 10.15 15.93 7.36
CA ASP A 21 9.31 17.11 7.08
C ASP A 21 8.14 16.80 6.15
N ASP A 22 8.31 15.86 5.20
CA ASP A 22 7.23 15.41 4.32
C ASP A 22 6.19 14.59 5.11
N ILE A 23 6.64 13.79 6.09
CA ILE A 23 5.75 13.03 6.97
C ILE A 23 4.91 13.98 7.83
N VAL A 24 5.52 15.00 8.43
CA VAL A 24 4.80 16.02 9.22
C VAL A 24 3.77 16.73 8.35
N ARG A 25 4.17 17.22 7.18
CA ARG A 25 3.24 17.90 6.25
C ARG A 25 2.09 17.00 5.81
N ALA A 26 2.36 15.72 5.56
CA ALA A 26 1.32 14.74 5.21
C ALA A 26 0.35 14.53 6.38
N PHE A 27 0.86 14.43 7.60
CA PHE A 27 0.07 14.24 8.81
C PHE A 27 -0.87 15.43 9.08
N GLU A 28 -0.40 16.65 8.82
CA GLU A 28 -1.15 17.90 9.02
C GLU A 28 -2.05 18.27 7.83
N SER A 29 -2.03 17.51 6.74
CA SER A 29 -2.73 17.84 5.48
C SER A 29 -4.25 17.78 5.54
N GLY A 30 -4.82 17.16 6.57
CA GLY A 30 -6.25 16.86 6.65
C GLY A 30 -6.69 15.61 5.86
N ALA A 31 -5.75 14.83 5.35
CA ALA A 31 -6.05 13.53 4.74
C ALA A 31 -6.64 12.55 5.76
N ASP A 32 -7.49 11.61 5.32
CA ASP A 32 -8.03 10.57 6.20
C ASP A 32 -6.95 9.58 6.65
N SER A 33 -5.95 9.37 5.81
CA SER A 33 -4.80 8.52 6.12
C SER A 33 -3.53 8.97 5.40
N ILE A 34 -2.40 8.62 6.00
CA ILE A 34 -1.09 8.76 5.38
C ILE A 34 -0.42 7.41 5.23
N VAL A 35 0.40 7.27 4.22
CA VAL A 35 1.26 6.11 3.99
C VAL A 35 2.70 6.56 4.03
N ILE A 36 3.43 6.12 5.05
CA ILE A 36 4.87 6.33 5.14
C ILE A 36 5.55 5.23 4.35
N ASP A 37 6.25 5.63 3.30
CA ASP A 37 6.78 4.71 2.30
C ASP A 37 8.20 4.28 2.62
N LEU A 38 8.39 2.98 2.93
CA LEU A 38 9.69 2.34 3.11
C LEU A 38 10.11 1.51 1.88
N GLU A 39 9.21 1.28 0.92
CA GLU A 39 9.54 0.54 -0.30
C GLU A 39 10.37 1.39 -1.25
N GLU A 40 9.78 2.46 -1.75
CA GLU A 40 10.40 3.37 -2.72
C GLU A 40 10.14 4.84 -2.34
N PRO A 41 10.66 5.32 -1.20
CA PRO A 41 10.41 6.70 -0.75
C PRO A 41 10.93 7.73 -1.75
N ARG A 42 11.89 7.32 -2.59
CA ARG A 42 12.43 8.03 -3.78
C ARG A 42 13.18 7.05 -4.69
N THR A 43 13.38 7.43 -5.92
CA THR A 43 14.13 6.60 -6.88
C THR A 43 15.35 7.35 -7.40
N PRO A 44 16.57 6.80 -7.27
CA PRO A 44 16.93 5.57 -6.58
C PRO A 44 16.93 5.74 -5.06
N PHE A 45 16.66 4.64 -4.33
CA PHE A 45 16.75 4.59 -2.87
C PHE A 45 17.83 3.59 -2.44
N PRO A 46 18.99 4.07 -1.92
CA PRO A 46 20.11 3.22 -1.57
C PRO A 46 19.79 2.34 -0.36
N GLU A 47 20.31 1.12 -0.36
CA GLU A 47 20.16 0.19 0.78
C GLU A 47 20.73 0.78 2.07
N SER A 48 21.82 1.54 1.99
CA SER A 48 22.45 2.20 3.15
C SER A 48 21.54 3.22 3.85
N GLU A 49 20.51 3.72 3.19
CA GLU A 49 19.57 4.69 3.78
C GLU A 49 18.32 4.04 4.37
N ARG A 50 18.09 2.73 4.16
CA ARG A 50 16.90 2.04 4.64
C ARG A 50 16.78 2.06 6.15
N GLU A 51 17.90 1.81 6.86
CA GLU A 51 17.92 1.85 8.32
C GLU A 51 17.53 3.22 8.85
N LYS A 52 18.06 4.28 8.23
CA LYS A 52 17.69 5.65 8.59
C LYS A 52 16.21 5.92 8.34
N ALA A 53 15.65 5.48 7.22
CA ALA A 53 14.23 5.64 6.92
C ALA A 53 13.34 4.90 7.94
N ARG A 54 13.73 3.68 8.34
CA ARG A 54 13.06 2.93 9.40
C ARG A 54 13.05 3.70 10.72
N ASN A 55 14.20 4.26 11.11
CA ASN A 55 14.34 4.99 12.36
C ASN A 55 13.52 6.29 12.36
N VAL A 56 13.52 7.03 11.24
CA VAL A 56 12.68 8.23 11.06
C VAL A 56 11.20 7.86 11.16
N THR A 57 10.78 6.82 10.45
CA THR A 57 9.39 6.35 10.47
C THR A 57 8.98 5.89 11.87
N ARG A 58 9.80 5.12 12.55
CA ARG A 58 9.57 4.67 13.92
C ARG A 58 9.37 5.85 14.88
N SER A 59 10.33 6.76 14.88
CA SER A 59 10.30 7.94 15.77
C SER A 59 9.03 8.78 15.54
N PHE A 60 8.61 8.90 14.28
CA PHE A 60 7.39 9.63 13.96
C PHE A 60 6.14 8.89 14.48
N ILE A 61 6.02 7.59 14.21
CA ILE A 61 4.85 6.79 14.63
C ILE A 61 4.71 6.82 16.15
N ASP A 62 5.80 6.65 16.91
CA ASP A 62 5.78 6.64 18.36
C ASP A 62 5.42 8.00 18.96
N GLY A 63 5.80 9.10 18.31
CA GLY A 63 5.48 10.46 18.73
C GLY A 63 4.14 11.02 18.23
N ALA A 64 3.47 10.31 17.31
CA ALA A 64 2.27 10.83 16.68
C ALA A 64 1.08 10.95 17.65
N GLY A 65 0.48 12.14 17.69
CA GLY A 65 -0.76 12.43 18.40
C GLY A 65 -2.01 11.95 17.64
N PRO A 66 -3.22 12.35 18.08
CA PRO A 66 -4.44 12.11 17.33
C PRO A 66 -4.36 12.74 15.92
N GLY A 67 -4.83 12.01 14.91
CA GLY A 67 -4.75 12.48 13.53
C GLY A 67 -5.25 11.45 12.51
N PRO A 68 -4.73 11.49 11.29
CA PRO A 68 -5.03 10.51 10.24
C PRO A 68 -4.63 9.10 10.66
N VAL A 69 -5.19 8.10 9.97
CA VAL A 69 -4.72 6.72 10.10
C VAL A 69 -3.31 6.63 9.50
N ILE A 70 -2.37 6.09 10.26
CA ILE A 70 -0.99 5.93 9.79
C ILE A 70 -0.82 4.52 9.24
N PHE A 71 -0.43 4.42 7.98
CA PHE A 71 0.03 3.19 7.36
C PHE A 71 1.53 3.28 7.08
N ALA A 72 2.20 2.13 7.03
CA ALA A 72 3.55 2.02 6.50
C ALA A 72 3.54 1.09 5.28
N ARG A 73 4.12 1.53 4.15
CA ARG A 73 4.37 0.63 3.03
C ARG A 73 5.71 -0.05 3.22
N VAL A 74 5.68 -1.36 3.44
CA VAL A 74 6.86 -2.17 3.68
C VAL A 74 7.44 -2.70 2.36
N GLN A 75 8.66 -3.22 2.40
CA GLN A 75 9.28 -3.91 1.26
C GLN A 75 8.55 -5.22 0.96
N PRO A 76 8.47 -5.63 -0.32
CA PRO A 76 7.93 -6.94 -0.69
C PRO A 76 8.77 -8.08 -0.13
N ALA A 77 8.13 -9.24 0.12
CA ALA A 77 8.77 -10.41 0.72
C ALA A 77 10.02 -10.87 -0.03
N SER A 78 10.03 -10.73 -1.36
CA SER A 78 11.14 -11.10 -2.24
C SER A 78 12.46 -10.38 -1.96
N THR A 79 12.42 -9.25 -1.26
CA THR A 79 13.64 -8.46 -0.93
C THR A 79 14.33 -8.94 0.36
N GLY A 80 13.65 -9.74 1.18
CA GLY A 80 14.13 -10.12 2.52
C GLY A 80 14.14 -8.97 3.53
N GLN A 81 13.61 -7.80 3.19
CA GLN A 81 13.60 -6.62 4.05
C GLN A 81 12.28 -6.46 4.83
N THR A 82 11.22 -7.14 4.41
CA THR A 82 9.87 -7.01 4.99
C THR A 82 9.87 -7.16 6.51
N LEU A 83 10.56 -8.16 7.03
CA LEU A 83 10.62 -8.41 8.47
C LEU A 83 11.30 -7.26 9.24
N LYS A 84 12.35 -6.67 8.66
CA LYS A 84 13.02 -5.51 9.26
C LYS A 84 12.12 -4.29 9.27
N ASP A 85 11.38 -4.07 8.18
CA ASP A 85 10.42 -2.97 8.07
C ASP A 85 9.29 -3.14 9.09
N LEU A 86 8.68 -4.34 9.15
CA LEU A 86 7.61 -4.62 10.11
C LEU A 86 8.06 -4.37 11.55
N ARG A 87 9.26 -4.85 11.94
CA ARG A 87 9.82 -4.58 13.27
C ARG A 87 10.02 -3.09 13.55
N ALA A 88 10.44 -2.35 12.54
CA ALA A 88 10.65 -0.91 12.68
C ALA A 88 9.37 -0.12 12.89
N VAL A 89 8.24 -0.54 12.29
CA VAL A 89 6.99 0.23 12.32
C VAL A 89 5.98 -0.28 13.34
N MET A 90 6.25 -1.43 14.00
CA MET A 90 5.32 -2.03 14.94
C MET A 90 5.05 -1.13 16.14
N SER A 91 3.83 -0.65 16.26
CA SER A 91 3.37 0.28 17.31
C SER A 91 1.86 0.25 17.41
N GLY A 92 1.31 0.49 18.60
CA GLY A 92 -0.13 0.65 18.81
C GLY A 92 -0.73 1.88 18.10
N ARG A 93 0.10 2.75 17.53
CA ARG A 93 -0.30 3.91 16.72
C ARG A 93 -0.41 3.60 15.22
N LEU A 94 0.14 2.46 14.79
CA LEU A 94 0.08 2.03 13.40
C LEU A 94 -1.31 1.45 13.10
N GLY A 95 -2.00 2.02 12.13
CA GLY A 95 -3.31 1.53 11.67
C GLY A 95 -3.21 0.28 10.79
N GLY A 96 -2.12 0.15 10.04
CA GLY A 96 -1.89 -1.00 9.18
C GLY A 96 -0.62 -0.92 8.35
N VAL A 97 -0.37 -1.98 7.60
CA VAL A 97 0.74 -2.08 6.66
C VAL A 97 0.24 -2.24 5.24
N LEU A 98 0.78 -1.44 4.32
CA LEU A 98 0.64 -1.65 2.89
C LEU A 98 1.70 -2.66 2.45
N VAL A 99 1.23 -3.72 1.81
CA VAL A 99 2.09 -4.80 1.35
C VAL A 99 2.07 -4.83 -0.18
N PRO A 100 3.17 -4.42 -0.83
CA PRO A 100 3.25 -4.42 -2.28
C PRO A 100 3.47 -5.83 -2.82
N LYS A 101 3.17 -6.02 -4.10
CA LYS A 101 3.46 -7.25 -4.86
C LYS A 101 2.90 -8.53 -4.24
N ILE A 102 1.72 -8.41 -3.63
CA ILE A 102 0.92 -9.57 -3.23
C ILE A 102 0.40 -10.23 -4.48
N GLU A 103 0.64 -11.53 -4.64
CA GLU A 103 0.23 -12.31 -5.80
C GLU A 103 -0.80 -13.37 -5.48
N SER A 104 -0.94 -13.74 -4.21
CA SER A 104 -1.81 -14.84 -3.78
C SER A 104 -2.33 -14.67 -2.34
N PRO A 105 -3.38 -15.42 -1.94
CA PRO A 105 -3.80 -15.51 -0.54
C PRO A 105 -2.69 -15.97 0.42
N ALA A 106 -1.77 -16.82 -0.06
CA ALA A 106 -0.66 -17.32 0.77
C ALA A 106 0.27 -16.19 1.23
N ASP A 107 0.48 -15.16 0.39
CA ASP A 107 1.30 -14.00 0.77
C ASP A 107 0.63 -13.21 1.90
N VAL A 108 -0.70 -13.08 1.85
CA VAL A 108 -1.47 -12.42 2.93
C VAL A 108 -1.37 -13.23 4.22
N HIS A 109 -1.52 -14.56 4.15
CA HIS A 109 -1.40 -15.43 5.33
C HIS A 109 -0.01 -15.34 5.97
N ALA A 110 1.05 -15.25 5.17
CA ALA A 110 2.41 -15.09 5.68
C ALA A 110 2.57 -13.77 6.46
N VAL A 111 2.06 -12.67 5.91
CA VAL A 111 2.10 -11.37 6.58
C VAL A 111 1.23 -11.36 7.84
N ASP A 112 0.05 -11.96 7.79
CA ASP A 112 -0.86 -12.07 8.94
C ASP A 112 -0.20 -12.81 10.11
N ALA A 113 0.45 -13.93 9.84
CA ALA A 113 1.17 -14.70 10.85
C ALA A 113 2.32 -13.89 11.49
N LEU A 114 3.11 -13.17 10.67
CA LEU A 114 4.18 -12.30 11.15
C LEU A 114 3.64 -11.17 12.05
N LEU A 115 2.58 -10.50 11.61
CA LEU A 115 1.94 -9.44 12.38
C LEU A 115 1.40 -9.98 13.71
N GLY A 116 0.74 -11.15 13.71
CA GLY A 116 0.23 -11.76 14.94
C GLY A 116 1.32 -12.01 15.97
N CYS A 117 2.48 -12.56 15.57
CA CYS A 117 3.62 -12.75 16.45
C CYS A 117 4.15 -11.42 16.99
N MET A 118 4.29 -10.42 16.15
CA MET A 118 4.83 -9.12 16.53
C MET A 118 3.88 -8.33 17.44
N GLU A 119 2.58 -8.40 17.21
CA GLU A 119 1.58 -7.78 18.10
C GLU A 119 1.69 -8.31 19.51
N VAL A 120 1.80 -9.64 19.66
CA VAL A 120 1.98 -10.26 20.98
C VAL A 120 3.31 -9.83 21.62
N GLU A 121 4.40 -9.80 20.85
CA GLU A 121 5.71 -9.35 21.32
C GLU A 121 5.67 -7.90 21.85
N HIS A 122 4.84 -7.05 21.21
CA HIS A 122 4.68 -5.63 21.58
C HIS A 122 3.51 -5.36 22.55
N GLY A 123 2.89 -6.40 23.10
CA GLY A 123 1.77 -6.27 24.05
C GLY A 123 0.47 -5.74 23.41
N LEU A 124 0.33 -5.87 22.09
CA LEU A 124 -0.88 -5.50 21.35
C LEU A 124 -1.82 -6.70 21.26
N ALA A 125 -3.11 -6.44 21.14
CA ALA A 125 -4.07 -7.50 20.84
C ALA A 125 -3.83 -8.02 19.41
N MET A 126 -3.89 -9.33 19.22
CA MET A 126 -3.81 -9.93 17.88
C MET A 126 -4.92 -9.39 16.99
N GLY A 127 -4.58 -9.00 15.78
CA GLY A 127 -5.52 -8.45 14.81
C GLY A 127 -5.66 -6.93 14.88
N THR A 128 -4.84 -6.24 15.65
CA THR A 128 -4.85 -4.77 15.76
C THR A 128 -4.41 -4.09 14.47
N ILE A 129 -3.35 -4.60 13.85
CA ILE A 129 -2.73 -4.00 12.66
C ILE A 129 -3.42 -4.52 11.39
N ALA A 130 -3.97 -3.61 10.59
CA ALA A 130 -4.59 -3.97 9.31
C ALA A 130 -3.58 -4.34 8.24
N ILE A 131 -4.00 -5.17 7.28
CA ILE A 131 -3.26 -5.46 6.05
C ILE A 131 -3.95 -4.76 4.89
N TYR A 132 -3.18 -4.04 4.09
CA TYR A 132 -3.60 -3.38 2.89
C TYR A 132 -2.79 -3.94 1.70
N PRO A 133 -3.26 -5.03 1.05
CA PRO A 133 -2.59 -5.59 -0.12
C PRO A 133 -2.62 -4.62 -1.28
N ILE A 134 -1.50 -4.48 -1.99
CA ILE A 134 -1.43 -3.72 -3.24
C ILE A 134 -1.37 -4.69 -4.40
N LEU A 135 -2.39 -4.62 -5.26
CA LEU A 135 -2.52 -5.46 -6.44
C LEU A 135 -1.79 -4.80 -7.61
N GLU A 136 -0.65 -5.36 -7.99
CA GLU A 136 0.27 -4.77 -8.97
C GLU A 136 0.59 -5.70 -10.14
N THR A 137 0.12 -6.94 -10.09
CA THR A 137 0.37 -7.96 -11.13
C THR A 137 -0.93 -8.47 -11.75
N ALA A 138 -0.86 -9.06 -12.93
CA ALA A 138 -2.00 -9.71 -13.55
C ALA A 138 -2.53 -10.89 -12.69
N GLN A 139 -1.63 -11.58 -11.98
CA GLN A 139 -1.96 -12.65 -11.05
C GLN A 139 -2.79 -12.14 -9.88
N SER A 140 -2.34 -11.05 -9.24
CA SER A 140 -3.06 -10.46 -8.11
C SER A 140 -4.44 -9.93 -8.50
N LEU A 141 -4.58 -9.38 -9.71
CA LEU A 141 -5.90 -8.98 -10.23
C LEU A 141 -6.84 -10.17 -10.40
N ARG A 142 -6.33 -11.27 -10.95
CA ARG A 142 -7.11 -12.50 -11.13
C ARG A 142 -7.58 -13.09 -9.80
N LEU A 143 -6.76 -12.97 -8.74
CA LEU A 143 -7.03 -13.51 -7.41
C LEU A 143 -7.49 -12.44 -6.42
N ALA A 144 -7.98 -11.29 -6.90
CA ALA A 144 -8.29 -10.15 -6.04
C ALA A 144 -9.31 -10.47 -4.95
N TYR A 145 -10.34 -11.25 -5.26
CA TYR A 145 -11.35 -11.67 -4.30
C TYR A 145 -10.75 -12.59 -3.23
N GLU A 146 -10.00 -13.59 -3.63
CA GLU A 146 -9.37 -14.57 -2.74
C GLU A 146 -8.34 -13.88 -1.82
N ILE A 147 -7.58 -12.92 -2.35
CA ILE A 147 -6.66 -12.08 -1.59
C ILE A 147 -7.43 -11.24 -0.55
N ALA A 148 -8.55 -10.63 -0.95
CA ALA A 148 -9.38 -9.84 -0.05
C ALA A 148 -9.98 -10.66 1.10
N MET A 149 -10.24 -11.94 0.86
CA MET A 149 -10.83 -12.87 1.82
C MET A 149 -9.80 -13.65 2.65
N ALA A 150 -8.51 -13.54 2.34
CA ALA A 150 -7.46 -14.36 2.94
C ALA A 150 -7.26 -14.10 4.45
N SER A 151 -7.59 -12.90 4.94
CA SER A 151 -7.48 -12.57 6.36
C SER A 151 -8.54 -11.55 6.77
N THR A 152 -8.98 -11.63 8.02
CA THR A 152 -9.85 -10.61 8.64
C THR A 152 -9.16 -9.26 8.78
N ARG A 153 -7.82 -9.20 8.70
CA ARG A 153 -7.02 -7.97 8.72
C ARG A 153 -7.08 -7.20 7.40
N VAL A 154 -7.49 -7.85 6.30
CA VAL A 154 -7.63 -7.18 5.00
C VAL A 154 -8.87 -6.31 5.03
N SER A 155 -8.69 -5.08 5.45
CA SER A 155 -9.75 -4.08 5.59
C SER A 155 -9.77 -3.09 4.44
N TYR A 156 -8.65 -2.93 3.78
CA TYR A 156 -8.45 -2.09 2.61
C TYR A 156 -7.70 -2.89 1.55
N MET A 157 -7.91 -2.54 0.31
CA MET A 157 -7.19 -3.13 -0.82
C MET A 157 -7.12 -2.09 -1.94
N GLY A 158 -6.00 -2.03 -2.62
CA GLY A 158 -5.82 -1.12 -3.75
C GLY A 158 -4.89 -1.68 -4.81
N GLY A 159 -4.92 -1.07 -5.98
CA GLY A 159 -3.94 -1.27 -7.04
C GLY A 159 -3.02 -0.07 -7.15
N ALA A 160 -1.82 -0.26 -7.65
CA ALA A 160 -0.94 0.83 -8.02
C ALA A 160 -1.48 1.51 -9.28
N ILE A 161 -2.34 2.49 -9.11
CA ILE A 161 -2.98 3.26 -10.21
C ILE A 161 -2.08 4.42 -10.64
N SER A 162 -0.83 4.43 -10.24
CA SER A 162 0.10 5.46 -10.66
C SER A 162 0.37 5.38 -12.16
N ARG A 163 0.52 6.54 -12.78
CA ARG A 163 1.01 6.64 -14.15
C ARG A 163 2.35 5.89 -14.24
N PHE A 164 2.44 4.87 -15.09
CA PHE A 164 3.58 3.95 -15.20
C PHE A 164 3.72 2.87 -14.09
N GLY A 165 2.69 2.65 -13.26
CA GLY A 165 2.68 1.58 -12.27
C GLY A 165 2.76 0.19 -12.89
N ASP A 166 3.20 -0.78 -12.10
CA ASP A 166 3.45 -2.16 -12.56
C ASP A 166 2.20 -2.82 -13.15
N ILE A 167 1.01 -2.50 -12.61
CA ILE A 167 -0.24 -3.04 -13.14
C ILE A 167 -0.52 -2.62 -14.59
N HIS A 168 -0.16 -1.40 -14.97
CA HIS A 168 -0.33 -0.94 -16.34
C HIS A 168 0.54 -1.72 -17.30
N ARG A 169 1.76 -2.07 -16.87
CA ARG A 169 2.67 -2.94 -17.63
C ARG A 169 2.14 -4.36 -17.72
N ALA A 170 1.65 -4.90 -16.60
CA ALA A 170 1.15 -6.27 -16.51
C ALA A 170 -0.07 -6.52 -17.41
N VAL A 171 -0.98 -5.55 -17.54
CA VAL A 171 -2.21 -5.66 -18.35
C VAL A 171 -2.09 -5.00 -19.72
N GLY A 172 -0.94 -4.40 -20.04
CA GLY A 172 -0.71 -3.71 -21.32
C GLY A 172 -1.58 -2.45 -21.50
N PHE A 173 -1.97 -1.80 -20.40
CA PHE A 173 -2.78 -0.60 -20.42
C PHE A 173 -1.91 0.65 -20.34
N ARG A 174 -2.27 1.68 -21.11
CA ARG A 174 -1.57 2.96 -21.09
C ARG A 174 -2.51 4.05 -20.57
N TRP A 175 -2.15 4.64 -19.46
CA TRP A 175 -2.87 5.80 -18.94
C TRP A 175 -2.38 7.07 -19.65
N THR A 176 -3.28 7.84 -20.28
CA THR A 176 -3.00 9.18 -20.76
C THR A 176 -3.92 10.17 -20.06
N LEU A 177 -3.36 11.22 -19.46
CA LEU A 177 -4.14 12.36 -18.93
C LEU A 177 -4.63 13.30 -20.03
N GLU A 178 -3.98 13.26 -21.18
CA GLU A 178 -4.44 13.96 -22.39
C GLU A 178 -5.61 13.19 -22.93
N GLY A 179 -6.73 13.85 -23.16
CA GLY A 179 -8.01 13.28 -23.62
C GLY A 179 -7.94 12.48 -24.92
N ALA A 180 -6.97 11.58 -24.96
CA ALA A 180 -6.73 10.66 -26.03
C ALA A 180 -7.97 9.84 -26.26
N ASP A 181 -8.42 9.86 -27.44
CA ASP A 181 -9.53 9.18 -28.04
C ASP A 181 -9.82 7.81 -27.39
N ARG A 182 -10.73 7.81 -26.44
CA ARG A 182 -11.19 6.60 -25.72
C ARG A 182 -11.83 5.57 -26.67
N ARG A 183 -11.97 5.90 -27.95
CA ARG A 183 -12.66 5.08 -28.94
C ARG A 183 -11.73 4.25 -29.81
N SER A 184 -10.40 4.46 -29.78
CA SER A 184 -9.53 3.85 -30.77
C SER A 184 -9.23 2.37 -30.52
N GLY A 185 -9.40 1.84 -29.32
CA GLY A 185 -9.13 0.42 -29.00
C GLY A 185 -7.74 -0.10 -29.44
N ARG A 186 -6.89 0.78 -29.97
CA ARG A 186 -5.55 0.43 -30.42
C ARG A 186 -4.61 0.35 -29.24
N ARG A 187 -4.03 -0.81 -29.03
CA ARG A 187 -2.88 -0.97 -28.15
C ARG A 187 -1.70 -0.25 -28.76
N ASP A 188 -1.28 0.86 -28.14
CA ASP A 188 -0.02 1.47 -28.53
C ASP A 188 1.12 0.49 -28.22
N PRO A 189 2.12 0.34 -29.10
CA PRO A 189 3.28 -0.47 -28.77
C PRO A 189 3.96 0.09 -27.53
N LEU A 190 4.47 -0.79 -26.68
CA LEU A 190 5.25 -0.42 -25.49
C LEU A 190 6.38 0.54 -25.91
N PRO A 191 6.58 1.66 -25.21
CA PRO A 191 7.67 2.56 -25.53
C PRO A 191 9.00 1.84 -25.40
N ASP A 192 9.90 2.06 -26.37
CA ASP A 192 11.26 1.56 -26.37
C ASP A 192 11.94 1.93 -25.05
N GLN A 193 12.45 0.95 -24.33
CA GLN A 193 13.09 1.10 -23.02
C GLN A 193 14.32 2.02 -23.00
N ARG A 194 14.73 2.54 -24.16
CA ARG A 194 15.93 3.37 -24.32
C ARG A 194 15.80 4.83 -23.87
N HIS A 195 14.61 5.28 -23.46
CA HIS A 195 14.36 6.67 -23.05
C HIS A 195 14.02 6.89 -21.58
N VAL A 196 14.34 5.97 -20.69
CA VAL A 196 14.20 6.17 -19.22
C VAL A 196 15.43 6.87 -18.61
N GLY A 197 16.09 7.68 -19.40
CA GLY A 197 17.17 8.55 -18.94
C GLY A 197 16.81 10.02 -19.07
N ARG A 198 16.64 10.69 -17.93
CA ARG A 198 16.51 12.15 -17.73
C ARG A 198 15.10 12.72 -17.83
N ARG A 199 14.43 12.84 -16.68
CA ARG A 199 13.82 14.12 -16.24
C ARG A 199 13.68 14.13 -14.73
N SER A 200 14.46 14.99 -14.13
CA SER A 200 14.36 15.43 -12.74
C SER A 200 13.05 16.17 -12.50
N GLY A 201 12.41 15.92 -11.33
CA GLY A 201 11.66 16.93 -10.63
C GLY A 201 10.28 17.26 -11.12
N ARG A 202 9.30 16.43 -10.75
CA ARG A 202 8.01 16.86 -10.19
C ARG A 202 7.31 15.60 -9.67
N ARG A 203 7.07 15.57 -8.38
CA ARG A 203 6.29 14.52 -7.75
C ARG A 203 4.82 14.94 -7.82
N ASP A 204 4.07 14.29 -8.67
CA ASP A 204 2.62 14.35 -8.59
C ASP A 204 2.20 13.26 -7.59
N GLY A 205 1.68 13.70 -6.45
CA GLY A 205 1.13 12.82 -5.44
C GLY A 205 -0.04 12.03 -6.06
N ALA A 206 0.15 10.73 -6.19
CA ALA A 206 -0.91 9.86 -6.67
C ALA A 206 -1.90 9.61 -5.53
N ALA A 207 -3.09 10.19 -5.61
CA ALA A 207 -4.22 9.79 -4.79
C ALA A 207 -4.71 8.42 -5.31
N GLY A 208 -4.43 7.36 -4.59
CA GLY A 208 -4.98 6.04 -4.87
C GLY A 208 -6.44 5.96 -4.45
N VAL A 209 -7.28 5.34 -5.26
CA VAL A 209 -8.67 5.03 -4.86
C VAL A 209 -8.63 3.81 -3.96
N VAL A 210 -9.09 3.98 -2.73
CA VAL A 210 -9.18 2.90 -1.74
C VAL A 210 -10.54 2.24 -1.86
N HIS A 211 -10.57 0.94 -2.12
CA HIS A 211 -11.79 0.15 -2.05
C HIS A 211 -11.82 -0.68 -0.76
N ARG A 212 -12.90 -0.56 -0.02
CA ARG A 212 -13.15 -1.45 1.13
C ARG A 212 -13.39 -2.86 0.61
N ALA A 213 -12.72 -3.85 1.20
CA ALA A 213 -13.00 -5.25 0.91
C ALA A 213 -14.47 -5.57 1.22
N ALA A 214 -15.18 -6.17 0.27
CA ALA A 214 -16.61 -6.48 0.40
C ALA A 214 -16.84 -7.48 1.55
N GLU A 215 -17.89 -7.23 2.34
CA GLU A 215 -18.34 -8.22 3.33
C GLU A 215 -18.95 -9.44 2.63
N PRO A 216 -18.65 -10.67 3.08
CA PRO A 216 -19.31 -11.86 2.57
C PRO A 216 -20.71 -11.92 3.18
N GLY A 217 -21.73 -11.40 2.50
CA GLY A 217 -23.08 -11.49 3.03
C GLY A 217 -24.19 -10.77 2.28
N LEU A 218 -23.91 -10.04 1.21
CA LEU A 218 -24.92 -9.25 0.50
C LEU A 218 -25.15 -9.67 -0.97
N LEU A 219 -25.07 -10.96 -1.25
CA LEU A 219 -25.78 -11.52 -2.39
C LEU A 219 -27.07 -12.14 -1.88
N ARG A 220 -28.09 -11.33 -1.67
CA ARG A 220 -29.46 -11.83 -1.62
C ARG A 220 -29.85 -12.21 -3.04
N HIS A 221 -29.99 -13.50 -3.29
CA HIS A 221 -30.79 -13.99 -4.40
C HIS A 221 -32.23 -13.49 -4.16
N ASP A 222 -32.68 -12.53 -4.95
CA ASP A 222 -34.10 -12.35 -5.18
C ASP A 222 -34.50 -13.40 -6.23
N ASP A 223 -35.11 -14.49 -5.73
CA ASP A 223 -35.94 -15.36 -6.52
C ASP A 223 -37.21 -14.59 -6.93
N ARG A 224 -37.29 -14.21 -8.21
CA ARG A 224 -38.56 -14.13 -8.97
C ARG A 224 -38.29 -14.33 -10.46
#